data_48a1205bc0929a4ba05c885a95d64192
#
_entry.id   48a1205bc0929a4ba05c885a95d64192
#
_cell.length_a   1.000
_cell.length_b   1.000
_cell.length_c   1.000
_cell.angle_alpha   90.00
_cell.angle_beta   90.00
_cell.angle_gamma   90.00
#
_symmetry.space_group_name_H-M   'P 1'
#
loop_
_entity.id
_entity.type
_entity.pdbx_description
1 polymer ?
#
loop_
_entity_poly.entity_id
_entity_poly.type
_entity_poly.pdbx_seq_one_letter_code
_entity_poly.pdbx_strand_id
1 'polypeptide(L)'
;GLFSIEPAFDIEKTMGRKIPYVKKFLDLCETELGSIYSYDLMITLPHDNDAKKPENLQKLDRLAEIAGGYRLTKRHNSITDIVKDMNCTLNGNKQQFYRIPDNADMVAQLLLLYENAGGTESEYWMDYDYKRLRLQLEMKDYNSNEAEKEMNDLQAEARKLFPGAHVSVVGSI
;
A
#
# COMPACT_ATOMS: atom_id res chain seq x y z
N GLY A 1 1.58 -18.87 -20.64
CA GLY A 1 2.29 -17.94 -19.79
C GLY A 1 1.87 -18.04 -18.33
N LEU A 2 2.50 -17.26 -17.48
CA LEU A 2 2.23 -17.24 -16.04
C LEU A 2 0.76 -16.90 -15.73
N PHE A 3 0.13 -16.18 -16.63
CA PHE A 3 -1.25 -15.70 -16.47
C PHE A 3 -2.23 -16.43 -17.38
N SER A 4 -1.90 -17.61 -17.87
CA SER A 4 -2.86 -18.48 -18.55
C SER A 4 -3.89 -19.00 -17.54
N ILE A 5 -4.99 -19.58 -18.02
CA ILE A 5 -6.12 -19.97 -17.18
C ILE A 5 -5.69 -20.86 -16.01
N GLU A 6 -4.82 -21.83 -16.25
CA GLU A 6 -4.38 -22.77 -15.22
C GLU A 6 -3.48 -22.11 -14.18
N PRO A 7 -2.43 -21.36 -14.56
CA PRO A 7 -1.68 -20.57 -13.61
C PRO A 7 -2.54 -19.52 -12.88
N ALA A 8 -3.51 -18.90 -13.55
CA ALA A 8 -4.40 -17.95 -12.91
C ALA A 8 -5.27 -18.64 -11.86
N PHE A 9 -5.75 -19.85 -12.14
CA PHE A 9 -6.50 -20.64 -11.17
C PHE A 9 -5.62 -21.04 -9.98
N ASP A 10 -4.39 -21.48 -10.25
CA ASP A 10 -3.44 -21.83 -9.20
C ASP A 10 -3.03 -20.59 -8.40
N ILE A 11 -2.93 -19.45 -9.05
CA ILE A 11 -2.68 -18.16 -8.40
C ILE A 11 -3.85 -17.80 -7.50
N GLU A 12 -5.09 -17.93 -7.98
CA GLU A 12 -6.27 -17.70 -7.16
C GLU A 12 -6.28 -18.63 -5.94
N LYS A 13 -5.93 -19.90 -6.14
CA LYS A 13 -5.85 -20.87 -5.07
C LYS A 13 -4.71 -20.55 -4.11
N THR A 14 -3.58 -20.13 -4.64
CA THR A 14 -2.42 -19.70 -3.86
C THR A 14 -2.71 -18.38 -3.14
N MET A 15 -3.32 -17.44 -3.84
CA MET A 15 -3.77 -16.17 -3.25
C MET A 15 -4.92 -16.42 -2.29
N GLY A 16 -5.78 -17.41 -2.54
CA GLY A 16 -6.80 -17.85 -1.60
C GLY A 16 -6.24 -18.31 -0.27
N ARG A 17 -5.05 -18.91 -0.28
CA ARG A 17 -4.32 -19.23 0.95
C ARG A 17 -3.66 -18.01 1.59
N LYS A 18 -3.37 -16.98 0.80
CA LYS A 18 -2.84 -15.70 1.25
C LYS A 18 -3.93 -14.70 1.58
N ILE A 19 -5.13 -14.90 1.05
CA ILE A 19 -6.29 -14.07 1.40
C ILE A 19 -6.49 -13.98 2.91
N PRO A 20 -6.37 -15.08 3.70
CA PRO A 20 -6.42 -14.94 5.16
C PRO A 20 -5.37 -13.99 5.71
N TYR A 21 -4.19 -13.90 5.08
CA TYR A 21 -3.18 -12.93 5.49
C TYR A 21 -3.58 -11.51 5.13
N VAL A 22 -4.00 -11.28 3.90
CA VAL A 22 -4.48 -9.96 3.44
C VAL A 22 -5.74 -9.57 4.20
N LYS A 23 -6.69 -10.49 4.34
CA LYS A 23 -7.92 -10.25 5.08
C LYS A 23 -7.65 -10.00 6.55
N LYS A 24 -6.77 -10.80 7.16
CA LYS A 24 -6.36 -10.62 8.55
C LYS A 24 -5.70 -9.27 8.75
N PHE A 25 -4.90 -8.85 7.78
CA PHE A 25 -4.27 -7.55 7.75
C PHE A 25 -5.30 -6.41 7.67
N LEU A 26 -6.29 -6.55 6.78
CA LEU A 26 -7.37 -5.58 6.63
C LEU A 26 -8.31 -5.58 7.84
N ASP A 27 -8.63 -6.75 8.38
CA ASP A 27 -9.39 -6.87 9.61
C ASP A 27 -8.65 -6.24 10.79
N LEU A 28 -7.33 -6.40 10.84
CA LEU A 28 -6.48 -5.73 11.81
C LEU A 28 -6.57 -4.21 11.65
N CYS A 29 -6.55 -3.73 10.41
CA CYS A 29 -6.72 -2.31 10.11
C CYS A 29 -8.08 -1.80 10.56
N GLU A 30 -9.16 -2.57 10.34
CA GLU A 30 -10.50 -2.17 10.71
C GLU A 30 -10.77 -2.26 12.20
N THR A 31 -10.29 -3.31 12.88
CA THR A 31 -10.63 -3.59 14.27
C THR A 31 -9.60 -3.05 15.25
N GLU A 32 -8.33 -3.27 15.01
CA GLU A 32 -7.26 -2.86 15.93
C GLU A 32 -6.70 -1.48 15.60
N LEU A 33 -6.55 -1.14 14.33
CA LEU A 33 -6.09 0.20 13.95
C LEU A 33 -7.17 1.24 14.20
N GLY A 34 -8.45 0.87 14.10
CA GLY A 34 -9.56 1.74 14.49
C GLY A 34 -9.61 2.04 15.98
N SER A 35 -9.02 1.19 16.82
CA SER A 35 -8.96 1.37 18.28
C SER A 35 -7.61 1.86 18.78
N ILE A 36 -6.59 2.00 17.89
CA ILE A 36 -5.25 2.46 18.20
C ILE A 36 -5.02 3.80 17.49
N TYR A 37 -4.01 4.53 17.91
CA TYR A 37 -3.64 5.78 17.26
C TYR A 37 -3.17 5.53 15.85
N SER A 38 -3.92 6.01 14.88
CA SER A 38 -3.57 5.87 13.47
C SER A 38 -3.95 7.11 12.65
N TYR A 39 -3.27 7.30 11.54
CA TYR A 39 -3.65 8.28 10.53
C TYR A 39 -3.33 7.75 9.16
N ASP A 40 -4.05 8.26 8.17
CA ASP A 40 -3.84 7.93 6.77
C ASP A 40 -3.28 9.12 6.03
N LEU A 41 -2.17 8.91 5.34
CA LEU A 41 -1.64 9.87 4.40
C LEU A 41 -2.25 9.56 3.05
N MET A 42 -2.96 10.54 2.48
CA MET A 42 -3.62 10.41 1.18
C MET A 42 -2.85 11.21 0.15
N ILE A 43 -2.49 10.56 -0.95
CA ILE A 43 -1.74 11.17 -2.04
C ILE A 43 -2.59 11.03 -3.29
N THR A 44 -3.10 12.15 -3.80
CA THR A 44 -3.88 12.19 -5.03
C THR A 44 -3.00 12.72 -6.15
N LEU A 45 -2.72 11.84 -7.13
CA LEU A 45 -1.87 12.14 -8.27
C LEU A 45 -2.65 12.91 -9.35
N PRO A 46 -1.96 13.60 -10.28
CA PRO A 46 -2.64 14.47 -11.23
C PRO A 46 -3.53 13.76 -12.25
N HIS A 47 -3.15 12.56 -12.69
CA HIS A 47 -3.83 11.89 -13.82
C HIS A 47 -4.30 10.49 -13.44
N ASP A 48 -5.37 10.05 -14.10
CA ASP A 48 -5.86 8.68 -14.00
C ASP A 48 -4.74 7.69 -14.32
N ASN A 49 -4.73 6.56 -13.63
CA ASN A 49 -3.73 5.50 -13.75
C ASN A 49 -2.31 5.85 -13.26
N ASP A 50 -2.07 7.07 -12.79
CA ASP A 50 -0.76 7.44 -12.25
C ASP A 50 -0.37 6.55 -11.07
N ALA A 51 -1.33 6.14 -10.24
CA ALA A 51 -1.06 5.31 -9.06
C ALA A 51 -0.59 3.89 -9.42
N LYS A 52 -0.85 3.41 -10.64
CA LYS A 52 -0.38 2.10 -11.08
C LYS A 52 1.05 2.12 -11.64
N LYS A 53 1.61 3.29 -11.87
CA LYS A 53 2.95 3.39 -12.43
C LYS A 53 3.98 2.86 -11.45
N PRO A 54 4.91 1.99 -11.89
CA PRO A 54 5.94 1.45 -11.01
C PRO A 54 6.71 2.53 -10.25
N GLU A 55 7.08 3.62 -10.92
CA GLU A 55 7.81 4.71 -10.30
C GLU A 55 7.04 5.37 -9.15
N ASN A 56 5.73 5.47 -9.26
CA ASN A 56 4.90 6.05 -8.19
C ASN A 56 4.73 5.09 -7.02
N LEU A 57 4.61 3.81 -7.29
CA LEU A 57 4.58 2.79 -6.24
C LEU A 57 5.92 2.67 -5.53
N GLN A 58 7.03 2.80 -6.26
CA GLN A 58 8.36 2.83 -5.66
C GLN A 58 8.54 4.04 -4.75
N LYS A 59 8.02 5.21 -5.15
CA LYS A 59 8.02 6.41 -4.32
C LYS A 59 7.18 6.22 -3.05
N LEU A 60 6.03 5.57 -3.16
CA LEU A 60 5.20 5.27 -2.00
C LEU A 60 5.92 4.32 -1.04
N ASP A 61 6.59 3.31 -1.59
CA ASP A 61 7.38 2.37 -0.80
C ASP A 61 8.53 3.10 -0.07
N ARG A 62 9.18 4.02 -0.76
CA ARG A 62 10.22 4.87 -0.16
C ARG A 62 9.66 5.74 0.96
N LEU A 63 8.49 6.31 0.76
CA LEU A 63 7.82 7.12 1.78
C LEU A 63 7.49 6.28 3.01
N ALA A 64 7.04 5.05 2.80
CA ALA A 64 6.77 4.10 3.88
C ALA A 64 8.05 3.78 4.68
N GLU A 65 9.18 3.62 4.00
CA GLU A 65 10.47 3.41 4.67
C GLU A 65 10.85 4.62 5.54
N ILE A 66 10.65 5.82 5.02
CA ILE A 66 10.90 7.05 5.77
C ILE A 66 10.03 7.09 7.03
N ALA A 67 8.74 6.81 6.88
CA ALA A 67 7.82 6.75 8.00
C ALA A 67 8.23 5.69 9.03
N GLY A 68 8.68 4.54 8.55
CA GLY A 68 9.15 3.45 9.42
C GLY A 68 10.37 3.81 10.25
N GLY A 69 11.14 4.81 9.82
CA GLY A 69 12.28 5.33 10.58
C GLY A 69 11.91 6.32 11.67
N TYR A 70 10.68 6.79 11.72
CA TYR A 70 10.25 7.72 12.76
C TYR A 70 10.02 6.99 14.09
N ARG A 71 10.37 7.67 15.19
CA ARG A 71 10.32 7.07 16.53
C ARG A 71 8.91 6.59 16.92
N LEU A 72 7.89 7.35 16.54
CA LEU A 72 6.53 7.04 16.95
C LEU A 72 5.77 6.13 15.99
N THR A 73 6.33 5.82 14.83
CA THR A 73 5.69 4.88 13.91
C THR A 73 5.82 3.46 14.44
N LYS A 74 4.70 2.83 14.69
CA LYS A 74 4.64 1.44 15.12
C LYS A 74 4.55 0.51 13.91
N ARG A 75 3.75 0.89 12.90
CA ARG A 75 3.51 0.08 11.71
C ARG A 75 3.06 0.96 10.56
N HIS A 76 3.37 0.56 9.33
CA HIS A 76 2.89 1.23 8.13
C HIS A 76 2.36 0.22 7.12
N ASN A 77 1.33 0.61 6.37
CA ASN A 77 0.63 -0.28 5.44
C ASN A 77 0.21 0.48 4.19
N SER A 78 0.39 -0.14 3.03
CA SER A 78 -0.05 0.41 1.75
C SER A 78 -0.22 -0.69 0.71
N ILE A 79 -0.69 -0.32 -0.47
CA ILE A 79 -0.79 -1.24 -1.61
C ILE A 79 0.59 -1.81 -2.01
N THR A 80 1.67 -1.10 -1.71
CA THR A 80 3.02 -1.56 -2.03
C THR A 80 3.38 -2.86 -1.33
N ASP A 81 2.92 -3.05 -0.10
CA ASP A 81 3.14 -4.29 0.64
C ASP A 81 2.49 -5.48 -0.07
N ILE A 82 1.28 -5.26 -0.56
CA ILE A 82 0.51 -6.28 -1.28
C ILE A 82 1.20 -6.62 -2.60
N VAL A 83 1.60 -5.61 -3.37
CA VAL A 83 2.29 -5.81 -4.65
C VAL A 83 3.61 -6.56 -4.45
N LYS A 84 4.39 -6.18 -3.46
CA LYS A 84 5.67 -6.86 -3.16
C LYS A 84 5.46 -8.30 -2.75
N ASP A 85 4.48 -8.57 -1.89
CA ASP A 85 4.18 -9.93 -1.44
C ASP A 85 3.71 -10.80 -2.60
N MET A 86 2.82 -10.28 -3.44
CA MET A 86 2.34 -11.01 -4.62
C MET A 86 3.48 -11.30 -5.60
N ASN A 87 4.31 -10.31 -5.89
CA ASN A 87 5.44 -10.49 -6.78
C ASN A 87 6.39 -11.59 -6.26
N CYS A 88 6.68 -11.55 -4.98
CA CYS A 88 7.51 -12.57 -4.34
C CYS A 88 6.87 -13.97 -4.44
N THR A 89 5.60 -14.07 -4.06
CA THR A 89 4.87 -15.34 -4.07
C THR A 89 4.82 -15.97 -5.47
N LEU A 90 4.54 -15.15 -6.48
CA LEU A 90 4.44 -15.63 -7.87
C LEU A 90 5.79 -16.01 -8.47
N ASN A 91 6.88 -15.61 -7.85
CA ASN A 91 8.24 -15.94 -8.29
C ASN A 91 8.93 -16.92 -7.32
N GLY A 92 8.16 -17.86 -6.76
CA GLY A 92 8.67 -18.96 -5.97
C GLY A 92 9.10 -18.55 -4.54
N ASN A 93 8.55 -17.50 -4.00
CA ASN A 93 8.88 -16.96 -2.66
C ASN A 93 10.36 -16.59 -2.52
N LYS A 94 10.98 -16.19 -3.61
CA LYS A 94 12.38 -15.75 -3.58
C LYS A 94 12.43 -14.29 -3.12
N GLN A 95 13.26 -14.01 -2.13
CA GLN A 95 13.36 -12.68 -1.52
C GLN A 95 13.75 -11.58 -2.51
N GLN A 96 14.51 -11.92 -3.55
CA GLN A 96 14.89 -10.97 -4.60
C GLN A 96 13.68 -10.38 -5.34
N PHE A 97 12.52 -11.06 -5.29
CA PHE A 97 11.28 -10.61 -5.90
C PHE A 97 10.36 -9.88 -4.93
N TYR A 98 10.76 -9.70 -3.68
CA TYR A 98 10.02 -8.87 -2.73
C TYR A 98 10.30 -7.39 -3.00
N ARG A 99 9.76 -6.92 -4.09
CA ARG A 99 9.93 -5.56 -4.59
C ARG A 99 8.81 -5.19 -5.55
N ILE A 100 8.68 -3.90 -5.85
CA ILE A 100 7.78 -3.42 -6.90
C ILE A 100 8.43 -3.77 -8.25
N PRO A 101 7.72 -4.50 -9.15
CA PRO A 101 8.25 -4.74 -10.49
C PRO A 101 8.49 -3.44 -11.25
N ASP A 102 9.54 -3.41 -12.07
CA ASP A 102 9.83 -2.25 -12.91
C ASP A 102 8.91 -2.17 -14.13
N ASN A 103 8.30 -3.29 -14.50
CA ASN A 103 7.43 -3.39 -15.67
C ASN A 103 6.00 -2.97 -15.32
N ALA A 104 5.49 -1.96 -16.03
CA ALA A 104 4.14 -1.44 -15.79
C ALA A 104 3.04 -2.47 -16.04
N ASP A 105 3.22 -3.32 -17.05
CA ASP A 105 2.23 -4.37 -17.35
C ASP A 105 2.17 -5.40 -16.23
N MET A 106 3.30 -5.75 -15.65
CA MET A 106 3.34 -6.67 -14.53
C MET A 106 2.64 -6.08 -13.31
N VAL A 107 2.89 -4.83 -12.99
CA VAL A 107 2.20 -4.15 -11.90
C VAL A 107 0.69 -4.16 -12.13
N ALA A 108 0.25 -3.80 -13.34
CA ALA A 108 -1.16 -3.78 -13.68
C ALA A 108 -1.81 -5.16 -13.52
N GLN A 109 -1.11 -6.21 -13.92
CA GLN A 109 -1.59 -7.59 -13.76
C GLN A 109 -1.70 -8.00 -12.29
N LEU A 110 -0.70 -7.67 -11.48
CA LEU A 110 -0.74 -7.95 -10.05
C LEU A 110 -1.91 -7.24 -9.37
N LEU A 111 -2.13 -5.99 -9.69
CA LEU A 111 -3.25 -5.22 -9.15
C LEU A 111 -4.60 -5.81 -9.57
N LEU A 112 -4.71 -6.21 -10.83
CA LEU A 112 -5.93 -6.84 -11.33
C LEU A 112 -6.22 -8.16 -10.60
N LEU A 113 -5.20 -8.98 -10.39
CA LEU A 113 -5.34 -10.22 -9.63
C LEU A 113 -5.79 -9.96 -8.20
N TYR A 114 -5.21 -8.94 -7.57
CA TYR A 114 -5.59 -8.54 -6.22
C TYR A 114 -7.06 -8.10 -6.16
N GLU A 115 -7.47 -7.23 -7.07
CA GLU A 115 -8.84 -6.74 -7.14
C GLU A 115 -9.85 -7.88 -7.33
N ASN A 116 -9.52 -8.82 -8.20
CA ASN A 116 -10.38 -9.97 -8.46
C ASN A 116 -10.47 -10.93 -7.27
N ALA A 117 -9.40 -11.04 -6.50
CA ALA A 117 -9.35 -11.93 -5.35
C ALA A 117 -9.91 -11.28 -4.08
N GLY A 118 -9.72 -9.96 -3.92
CA GLY A 118 -10.02 -9.24 -2.69
C GLY A 118 -11.35 -8.48 -2.68
N GLY A 119 -12.08 -8.43 -3.79
CA GLY A 119 -13.34 -7.71 -3.86
C GLY A 119 -13.16 -6.20 -3.70
N THR A 120 -13.99 -5.57 -2.87
CA THR A 120 -14.01 -4.11 -2.68
C THR A 120 -12.86 -3.57 -1.81
N GLU A 121 -12.05 -4.44 -1.22
CA GLU A 121 -10.97 -4.04 -0.32
C GLU A 121 -9.87 -3.25 -1.03
N SER A 122 -9.69 -3.48 -2.32
CA SER A 122 -8.70 -2.76 -3.13
C SER A 122 -8.95 -1.25 -3.16
N GLU A 123 -10.22 -0.83 -3.08
CA GLU A 123 -10.59 0.59 -3.09
C GLU A 123 -10.12 1.34 -1.86
N TYR A 124 -9.92 0.65 -0.76
CA TYR A 124 -9.37 1.24 0.44
C TYR A 124 -7.94 1.75 0.20
N TRP A 125 -7.13 0.99 -0.54
CA TRP A 125 -5.74 1.31 -0.80
C TRP A 125 -5.54 2.22 -2.00
N MET A 126 -6.40 2.08 -3.01
CA MET A 126 -6.27 2.78 -4.29
C MET A 126 -7.66 2.95 -4.89
N ASP A 127 -7.99 4.14 -5.34
CA ASP A 127 -9.31 4.45 -5.86
C ASP A 127 -9.54 3.82 -7.25
N TYR A 128 -10.76 3.94 -7.74
CA TYR A 128 -11.20 3.38 -9.02
C TYR A 128 -10.44 3.94 -10.22
N ASP A 129 -10.06 5.21 -10.15
CA ASP A 129 -9.35 5.88 -11.24
C ASP A 129 -7.85 5.69 -11.16
N TYR A 130 -7.37 4.97 -10.14
CA TYR A 130 -5.95 4.78 -9.87
C TYR A 130 -5.19 6.09 -9.78
N LYS A 131 -5.78 7.06 -9.10
CA LYS A 131 -5.22 8.39 -8.85
C LYS A 131 -4.75 8.58 -7.43
N ARG A 132 -5.40 7.92 -6.48
CA ARG A 132 -5.16 8.13 -5.06
C ARG A 132 -4.43 6.93 -4.46
N LEU A 133 -3.40 7.23 -3.69
CA LEU A 133 -2.67 6.25 -2.88
C LEU A 133 -2.90 6.55 -1.41
N ARG A 134 -2.99 5.52 -0.60
CA ARG A 134 -3.12 5.60 0.84
C ARG A 134 -1.90 4.98 1.50
N LEU A 135 -1.29 5.72 2.43
CA LEU A 135 -0.30 5.17 3.35
C LEU A 135 -0.89 5.27 4.76
N GLN A 136 -1.15 4.13 5.36
CA GLN A 136 -1.71 4.06 6.71
C GLN A 136 -0.60 3.93 7.72
N LEU A 137 -0.60 4.78 8.74
CA LEU A 137 0.39 4.79 9.80
C LEU A 137 -0.29 4.48 11.12
N GLU A 138 0.22 3.47 11.82
CA GLU A 138 -0.12 3.17 13.19
C GLU A 138 0.94 3.79 14.09
N MET A 139 0.54 4.57 15.07
CA MET A 139 1.45 5.33 15.91
C MET A 139 1.40 4.86 17.37
N LYS A 140 2.53 4.96 18.04
CA LYS A 140 2.64 4.69 19.49
C LYS A 140 2.00 5.80 20.33
N ASP A 141 1.95 7.01 19.79
CA ASP A 141 1.37 8.19 20.42
C ASP A 141 0.77 9.07 19.32
N TYR A 142 -0.38 9.67 19.58
CA TYR A 142 -1.11 10.48 18.60
C TYR A 142 -1.23 11.94 18.99
N ASN A 143 -1.28 12.23 20.28
CA ASN A 143 -1.61 13.55 20.79
C ASN A 143 -0.41 14.39 21.25
N SER A 144 0.79 13.92 21.02
CA SER A 144 2.00 14.63 21.41
C SER A 144 2.46 15.62 20.33
N ASN A 145 3.26 16.60 20.73
CA ASN A 145 3.92 17.51 19.79
C ASN A 145 4.85 16.73 18.83
N GLU A 146 5.45 15.65 19.31
CA GLU A 146 6.32 14.81 18.50
C GLU A 146 5.51 14.08 17.42
N ALA A 147 4.34 13.56 17.76
CA ALA A 147 3.45 12.91 16.80
C ALA A 147 3.03 13.89 15.70
N GLU A 148 2.64 15.11 16.08
CA GLU A 148 2.29 16.16 15.12
C GLU A 148 3.49 16.50 14.22
N LYS A 149 4.67 16.62 14.79
CA LYS A 149 5.89 16.89 14.04
C LYS A 149 6.16 15.78 13.03
N GLU A 150 6.08 14.52 13.42
CA GLU A 150 6.31 13.40 12.53
C GLU A 150 5.28 13.35 11.39
N MET A 151 4.01 13.62 11.69
CA MET A 151 2.95 13.72 10.69
C MET A 151 3.24 14.85 9.69
N ASN A 152 3.67 15.99 10.16
CA ASN A 152 4.01 17.13 9.30
C ASN A 152 5.26 16.85 8.46
N ASP A 153 6.26 16.23 9.06
CA ASP A 153 7.49 15.85 8.34
C ASP A 153 7.18 14.85 7.22
N LEU A 154 6.32 13.88 7.49
CA LEU A 154 5.94 12.89 6.48
C LEU A 154 5.15 13.53 5.33
N GLN A 155 4.26 14.46 5.61
CA GLN A 155 3.57 15.21 4.56
C GLN A 155 4.56 15.99 3.69
N ALA A 156 5.56 16.61 4.31
CA ALA A 156 6.60 17.34 3.57
C ALA A 156 7.41 16.40 2.67
N GLU A 157 7.77 15.22 3.17
CA GLU A 157 8.46 14.20 2.37
C GLU A 157 7.59 13.71 1.21
N ALA A 158 6.29 13.50 1.46
CA ALA A 158 5.36 13.11 0.40
C ALA A 158 5.29 14.15 -0.71
N ARG A 159 5.25 15.44 -0.36
CA ARG A 159 5.24 16.52 -1.36
C ARG A 159 6.52 16.60 -2.17
N LYS A 160 7.65 16.25 -1.58
CA LYS A 160 8.93 16.17 -2.31
C LYS A 160 8.94 15.02 -3.30
N LEU A 161 8.44 13.85 -2.88
CA LEU A 161 8.42 12.65 -3.73
C LEU A 161 7.38 12.74 -4.84
N PHE A 162 6.26 13.41 -4.58
CA PHE A 162 5.14 13.50 -5.50
C PHE A 162 4.82 14.97 -5.84
N PRO A 163 5.73 15.66 -6.55
CA PRO A 163 5.44 17.04 -6.95
C PRO A 163 4.20 17.08 -7.85
N GLY A 164 3.32 18.02 -7.59
CA GLY A 164 2.05 18.14 -8.30
C GLY A 164 0.91 17.31 -7.72
N ALA A 165 1.17 16.43 -6.77
CA ALA A 165 0.12 15.69 -6.10
C ALA A 165 -0.53 16.51 -4.98
N HIS A 166 -1.78 16.17 -4.68
CA HIS A 166 -2.45 16.68 -3.48
C HIS A 166 -2.18 15.72 -2.33
N VAL A 167 -1.60 16.23 -1.26
CA VAL A 167 -1.27 15.44 -0.06
C VAL A 167 -2.12 15.92 1.10
N SER A 168 -2.81 14.99 1.76
CA SER A 168 -3.61 15.29 2.94
C SER A 168 -3.48 14.19 3.98
N VAL A 169 -3.83 14.51 5.21
CA VAL A 169 -3.87 13.55 6.32
C VAL A 169 -5.31 13.43 6.79
N VAL A 170 -5.75 12.18 6.96
CA VAL A 170 -7.03 11.84 7.55
C VAL A 170 -6.74 11.08 8.85
N GLY A 171 -7.13 11.68 9.97
CA GLY A 171 -6.95 11.03 11.27
C GLY A 171 -8.19 10.27 11.68
N SER A 172 -7.99 9.13 12.34
CA SER A 172 -9.04 8.52 13.14
C SER A 172 -8.96 9.11 14.53
N ILE A 173 -9.92 9.92 14.85
CA ILE A 173 -10.05 10.49 16.18
C ILE A 173 -11.05 9.67 16.97
#